data_b5f80e1921b15d1f44e334b2b7167dc5
#
_entry.id   b5f80e1921b15d1f44e334b2b7167dc5
#
_cell.length_a   1.000
_cell.length_b   1.000
_cell.length_c   1.000
_cell.angle_alpha   90.00
_cell.angle_beta   90.00
_cell.angle_gamma   90.00
#
_symmetry.space_group_name_H-M   'P 1'
#
loop_
_entity.id
_entity.type
_entity.pdbx_description
1 polymer ?
#
loop_
_entity_poly.entity_id
_entity_poly.type
_entity_poly.pdbx_seq_one_letter_code
_entity_poly.pdbx_strand_id
1 'polypeptide(L)'
;MGELPEGVNLPPIKAPEVLRSASVILSRECEDGHEILLGHRVPELVSFPDYWAFPGGGICDEDRHSAKVLGGKLGVEGKYELACFALLREMVEEVGLSPDGKGNIIQVTPEVRELVCGDKAEWLRLVQDGSIKIEMFQCQMVTDRTTPPFSPRIFQNYFFHVPMGKSTVSPSFPPGRSEFDDFKWWRPDVLIEKWERNQIRIPPPIVTLIRDLANGISDNGDLLKACDKLSSEPPSGDHRIEFAPGVEAFPLRTETIPPSTHTNCYIIGELGGECVVVDPSSKTPDSL
;
A
#
# COMPACT_ATOMS: atom_id res chain seq x y z
N MET A 1 -31.66 -13.65 -3.76
CA MET A 1 -31.34 -13.13 -5.11
C MET A 1 -32.68 -12.75 -5.72
N GLY A 2 -32.83 -11.47 -6.09
CA GLY A 2 -34.02 -11.05 -6.83
C GLY A 2 -34.06 -11.77 -8.17
N GLU A 3 -35.26 -12.17 -8.59
CA GLU A 3 -35.45 -12.76 -9.92
C GLU A 3 -35.16 -11.69 -10.99
N LEU A 4 -34.41 -12.08 -12.00
CA LEU A 4 -34.16 -11.20 -13.15
C LEU A 4 -35.45 -10.99 -13.93
N PRO A 5 -35.71 -9.78 -14.44
CA PRO A 5 -36.79 -9.54 -15.37
C PRO A 5 -36.69 -10.47 -16.59
N GLU A 6 -37.85 -10.94 -17.09
CA GLU A 6 -37.93 -11.81 -18.25
C GLU A 6 -37.20 -11.19 -19.46
N GLY A 7 -36.29 -11.93 -20.07
CA GLY A 7 -35.51 -11.47 -21.24
C GLY A 7 -34.15 -10.82 -20.90
N VAL A 8 -33.79 -10.66 -19.65
CA VAL A 8 -32.45 -10.15 -19.25
C VAL A 8 -31.46 -11.30 -19.14
N ASN A 9 -30.58 -11.44 -20.12
CA ASN A 9 -29.44 -12.35 -20.06
C ASN A 9 -28.21 -11.59 -19.53
N LEU A 10 -27.77 -11.94 -18.31
CA LEU A 10 -26.52 -11.42 -17.78
C LEU A 10 -25.33 -12.23 -18.31
N PRO A 11 -24.21 -11.56 -18.63
CA PRO A 11 -22.98 -12.28 -18.95
C PRO A 11 -22.54 -13.13 -17.76
N PRO A 12 -21.83 -14.26 -17.99
CA PRO A 12 -21.33 -15.09 -16.93
C PRO A 12 -20.40 -14.29 -16.01
N ILE A 13 -20.66 -14.33 -14.71
CA ILE A 13 -19.86 -13.66 -13.70
C ILE A 13 -18.51 -14.41 -13.61
N LYS A 14 -17.45 -13.77 -14.11
CA LYS A 14 -16.08 -14.23 -13.78
C LYS A 14 -15.69 -13.63 -12.43
N ALA A 15 -15.19 -14.48 -11.53
CA ALA A 15 -14.56 -13.99 -10.32
C ALA A 15 -13.43 -13.01 -10.73
N PRO A 16 -13.37 -11.80 -10.16
CA PRO A 16 -12.31 -10.86 -10.49
C PRO A 16 -10.95 -11.46 -10.14
N GLU A 17 -9.99 -11.27 -11.02
CA GLU A 17 -8.60 -11.65 -10.75
C GLU A 17 -8.07 -10.79 -9.60
N VAL A 18 -7.44 -11.43 -8.61
CA VAL A 18 -6.78 -10.72 -7.50
C VAL A 18 -5.36 -10.37 -7.91
N LEU A 19 -5.14 -9.10 -8.17
CA LEU A 19 -3.81 -8.54 -8.45
C LEU A 19 -3.09 -8.32 -7.12
N ARG A 20 -1.85 -8.83 -7.01
CA ARG A 20 -1.06 -8.68 -5.80
C ARG A 20 0.02 -7.63 -5.98
N SER A 21 0.26 -6.84 -4.94
CA SER A 21 1.27 -5.78 -4.90
C SER A 21 1.94 -5.71 -3.54
N ALA A 22 3.08 -5.05 -3.49
CA ALA A 22 3.79 -4.76 -2.25
C ALA A 22 4.16 -3.27 -2.20
N SER A 23 4.04 -2.65 -1.03
CA SER A 23 4.42 -1.26 -0.78
C SER A 23 5.35 -1.16 0.42
N VAL A 24 6.31 -0.24 0.35
CA VAL A 24 7.31 -0.02 1.39
C VAL A 24 6.97 1.20 2.24
N ILE A 25 6.95 1.00 3.56
CA ILE A 25 6.96 2.05 4.57
C ILE A 25 8.42 2.26 4.97
N LEU A 26 9.16 3.05 4.20
CA LEU A 26 10.51 3.47 4.60
C LEU A 26 10.37 4.45 5.76
N SER A 27 11.12 4.22 6.84
CA SER A 27 11.14 5.14 7.98
C SER A 27 12.56 5.55 8.36
N ARG A 28 12.68 6.75 8.91
CA ARG A 28 13.93 7.25 9.49
C ARG A 28 13.67 7.95 10.82
N GLU A 29 14.68 7.95 11.67
CA GLU A 29 14.67 8.74 12.90
C GLU A 29 14.92 10.22 12.59
N CYS A 30 14.19 11.10 13.27
CA CYS A 30 14.39 12.54 13.26
C CYS A 30 14.38 13.09 14.70
N GLU A 31 14.64 14.39 14.87
CA GLU A 31 14.67 15.02 16.20
C GLU A 31 13.36 14.87 16.97
N ASP A 32 12.24 14.91 16.26
CA ASP A 32 10.88 14.84 16.82
C ASP A 32 10.24 13.43 16.73
N GLY A 33 11.04 12.37 16.55
CA GLY A 33 10.55 10.99 16.49
C GLY A 33 10.88 10.28 15.17
N HIS A 34 9.87 9.85 14.43
CA HIS A 34 10.03 9.10 13.18
C HIS A 34 9.30 9.76 12.02
N GLU A 35 9.93 9.75 10.87
CA GLU A 35 9.33 10.13 9.59
C GLU A 35 9.18 8.90 8.69
N ILE A 36 8.16 8.91 7.85
CA ILE A 36 7.91 7.92 6.79
C ILE A 36 7.98 8.60 5.43
N LEU A 37 8.45 7.85 4.42
CA LEU A 37 8.58 8.34 3.05
C LEU A 37 7.30 8.10 2.26
N LEU A 38 6.78 9.16 1.63
CA LEU A 38 5.77 9.05 0.58
C LEU A 38 6.27 9.71 -0.70
N GLY A 39 5.81 9.18 -1.84
CA GLY A 39 5.97 9.79 -3.16
C GLY A 39 4.66 10.44 -3.63
N HIS A 40 4.76 11.59 -4.30
CA HIS A 40 3.65 12.23 -4.98
C HIS A 40 3.48 11.64 -6.37
N ARG A 41 2.33 11.08 -6.64
CA ARG A 41 2.03 10.37 -7.91
C ARG A 41 1.74 11.37 -9.02
N VAL A 42 2.38 11.15 -10.17
CA VAL A 42 2.20 12.04 -11.33
C VAL A 42 0.74 12.04 -11.84
N PRO A 43 0.26 13.15 -12.42
CA PRO A 43 -1.14 13.29 -12.87
C PRO A 43 -1.53 12.36 -14.02
N GLU A 44 -0.57 11.81 -14.76
CA GLU A 44 -0.81 10.92 -15.91
C GLU A 44 -1.16 9.48 -15.52
N LEU A 45 -1.09 9.13 -14.25
CA LEU A 45 -1.42 7.79 -13.78
C LEU A 45 -2.92 7.54 -13.78
N VAL A 46 -3.29 6.31 -14.13
CA VAL A 46 -4.70 5.88 -14.16
C VAL A 46 -5.28 5.71 -12.76
N SER A 47 -4.42 5.34 -11.78
CA SER A 47 -4.84 5.06 -10.41
C SER A 47 -4.28 6.11 -9.48
N PHE A 48 -5.16 6.82 -8.78
CA PHE A 48 -4.81 7.86 -7.79
C PHE A 48 -3.79 8.90 -8.32
N PRO A 49 -4.06 9.60 -9.45
CA PRO A 49 -3.23 10.71 -9.90
C PRO A 49 -3.26 11.86 -8.88
N ASP A 50 -2.16 12.57 -8.69
CA ASP A 50 -2.00 13.67 -7.71
C ASP A 50 -2.20 13.25 -6.23
N TYR A 51 -1.93 11.99 -5.90
CA TYR A 51 -2.01 11.47 -4.54
C TYR A 51 -0.62 11.17 -3.98
N TRP A 52 -0.46 11.33 -2.67
CA TRP A 52 0.71 10.86 -1.92
C TRP A 52 0.52 9.39 -1.56
N ALA A 53 1.47 8.55 -1.91
CA ALA A 53 1.40 7.11 -1.68
C ALA A 53 2.77 6.54 -1.27
N PHE A 54 2.74 5.38 -0.64
CA PHE A 54 3.95 4.61 -0.42
C PHE A 54 4.50 4.07 -1.75
N PRO A 55 5.83 4.09 -1.95
CA PRO A 55 6.44 3.42 -3.10
C PRO A 55 6.13 1.93 -3.08
N GLY A 56 5.99 1.35 -4.27
CA GLY A 56 5.71 -0.07 -4.43
C GLY A 56 4.93 -0.37 -5.70
N GLY A 57 4.83 -1.65 -6.03
CA GLY A 57 4.20 -2.06 -7.28
C GLY A 57 3.71 -3.49 -7.30
N GLY A 58 3.28 -3.91 -8.49
CA GLY A 58 2.70 -5.22 -8.72
C GLY A 58 3.74 -6.35 -8.66
N ILE A 59 3.31 -7.50 -8.11
CA ILE A 59 4.10 -8.73 -8.13
C ILE A 59 4.06 -9.31 -9.54
N CYS A 60 5.23 -9.43 -10.17
CA CYS A 60 5.39 -9.98 -11.53
C CYS A 60 5.96 -11.42 -11.55
N ASP A 61 6.14 -11.97 -12.73
CA ASP A 61 6.67 -13.33 -12.88
C ASP A 61 8.16 -13.40 -12.55
N GLU A 62 8.91 -12.32 -12.78
CA GLU A 62 10.31 -12.18 -12.41
C GLU A 62 10.49 -12.24 -10.88
N ASP A 63 9.56 -11.65 -10.12
CA ASP A 63 9.56 -11.74 -8.65
C ASP A 63 9.30 -13.18 -8.18
N ARG A 64 8.37 -13.90 -8.85
CA ARG A 64 8.11 -15.33 -8.59
C ARG A 64 9.34 -16.18 -8.88
N HIS A 65 10.07 -15.87 -9.96
CA HIS A 65 11.31 -16.56 -10.30
C HIS A 65 12.39 -16.27 -9.25
N SER A 66 12.55 -15.02 -8.84
CA SER A 66 13.50 -14.61 -7.79
C SER A 66 13.21 -15.30 -6.47
N ALA A 67 11.95 -15.33 -6.02
CA ALA A 67 11.55 -16.02 -4.80
C ALA A 67 11.84 -17.53 -4.87
N LYS A 68 11.67 -18.16 -6.03
CA LYS A 68 11.97 -19.59 -6.22
C LYS A 68 13.48 -19.88 -6.16
N VAL A 69 14.32 -18.98 -6.68
CA VAL A 69 15.78 -19.15 -6.74
C VAL A 69 16.47 -18.75 -5.44
N LEU A 70 16.00 -17.68 -4.81
CA LEU A 70 16.61 -17.04 -3.64
C LEU A 70 15.86 -17.31 -2.33
N GLY A 71 14.79 -18.12 -2.35
CA GLY A 71 13.92 -18.36 -1.22
C GLY A 71 14.67 -18.73 0.07
N GLY A 72 14.16 -18.27 1.21
CA GLY A 72 14.76 -18.43 2.54
C GLY A 72 15.89 -17.46 2.88
N LYS A 73 16.24 -16.51 1.97
CA LYS A 73 17.34 -15.56 2.21
C LYS A 73 16.92 -14.25 2.89
N LEU A 74 15.63 -13.89 2.82
CA LEU A 74 15.15 -12.59 3.30
C LEU A 74 14.76 -12.56 4.79
N GLY A 75 14.71 -13.69 5.47
CA GLY A 75 14.36 -13.73 6.90
C GLY A 75 12.88 -13.38 7.21
N VAL A 76 12.01 -13.32 6.20
CA VAL A 76 10.56 -13.13 6.34
C VAL A 76 9.83 -14.47 6.29
N GLU A 77 8.61 -14.52 6.83
CA GLU A 77 7.78 -15.73 6.71
C GLU A 77 7.55 -16.10 5.24
N GLY A 78 7.70 -17.38 4.88
CA GLY A 78 7.66 -17.85 3.49
C GLY A 78 6.43 -17.41 2.67
N LYS A 79 5.26 -17.24 3.32
CA LYS A 79 4.05 -16.74 2.66
C LYS A 79 4.16 -15.29 2.16
N TYR A 80 5.07 -14.49 2.75
CA TYR A 80 5.30 -13.09 2.39
C TYR A 80 6.56 -12.88 1.54
N GLU A 81 7.37 -13.91 1.38
CA GLU A 81 8.68 -13.81 0.73
C GLU A 81 8.57 -13.29 -0.71
N LEU A 82 7.58 -13.79 -1.45
CA LEU A 82 7.32 -13.32 -2.82
C LEU A 82 7.02 -11.81 -2.88
N ALA A 83 6.18 -11.32 -1.96
CA ALA A 83 5.85 -9.90 -1.90
C ALA A 83 7.07 -9.06 -1.47
N CYS A 84 7.93 -9.60 -0.61
CA CYS A 84 9.17 -8.95 -0.20
C CYS A 84 10.20 -8.85 -1.35
N PHE A 85 10.29 -9.85 -2.24
CA PHE A 85 11.12 -9.75 -3.46
C PHE A 85 10.61 -8.67 -4.41
N ALA A 86 9.29 -8.59 -4.63
CA ALA A 86 8.70 -7.49 -5.39
C ALA A 86 9.01 -6.13 -4.77
N LEU A 87 8.86 -6.01 -3.44
CA LEU A 87 9.18 -4.81 -2.69
C LEU A 87 10.62 -4.34 -2.93
N LEU A 88 11.60 -5.24 -2.82
CA LEU A 88 13.01 -4.92 -3.02
C LEU A 88 13.30 -4.43 -4.44
N ARG A 89 12.69 -5.04 -5.45
CA ARG A 89 12.81 -4.59 -6.84
C ARG A 89 12.21 -3.20 -7.02
N GLU A 90 11.00 -2.96 -6.51
CA GLU A 90 10.33 -1.66 -6.58
C GLU A 90 11.09 -0.57 -5.81
N MET A 91 11.75 -0.91 -4.70
CA MET A 91 12.64 0.04 -4.00
C MET A 91 13.78 0.51 -4.90
N VAL A 92 14.36 -0.37 -5.70
CA VAL A 92 15.40 -0.01 -6.68
C VAL A 92 14.80 0.80 -7.83
N GLU A 93 13.71 0.32 -8.42
CA GLU A 93 13.08 0.95 -9.59
C GLU A 93 12.54 2.35 -9.25
N GLU A 94 11.74 2.48 -8.22
CA GLU A 94 11.01 3.73 -7.94
C GLU A 94 11.81 4.72 -7.09
N VAL A 95 12.51 4.24 -6.08
CA VAL A 95 13.17 5.09 -5.07
C VAL A 95 14.69 5.15 -5.22
N GLY A 96 15.28 4.21 -5.94
CA GLY A 96 16.73 4.12 -6.11
C GLY A 96 17.48 3.69 -4.85
N LEU A 97 16.84 2.91 -4.00
CA LEU A 97 17.39 2.45 -2.73
C LEU A 97 17.46 0.91 -2.68
N SER A 98 18.49 0.37 -2.04
CA SER A 98 18.66 -1.07 -1.85
C SER A 98 19.41 -1.38 -0.55
N PRO A 99 19.30 -2.62 -0.01
CA PRO A 99 20.16 -3.07 1.08
C PRO A 99 21.62 -3.13 0.68
N ASP A 100 22.53 -2.94 1.67
CA ASP A 100 23.99 -3.04 1.48
C ASP A 100 24.59 -4.40 1.89
N GLY A 101 23.75 -5.33 2.31
CA GLY A 101 24.16 -6.63 2.86
C GLY A 101 24.70 -6.58 4.28
N LYS A 102 24.64 -5.43 4.96
CA LYS A 102 25.09 -5.22 6.35
C LYS A 102 23.98 -4.67 7.25
N GLY A 103 22.75 -4.64 6.76
CA GLY A 103 21.59 -4.13 7.49
C GLY A 103 21.30 -2.64 7.27
N ASN A 104 22.01 -1.96 6.37
CA ASN A 104 21.69 -0.57 6.02
C ASN A 104 21.01 -0.50 4.66
N ILE A 105 20.33 0.62 4.43
CA ILE A 105 19.77 0.99 3.12
C ILE A 105 20.69 2.05 2.50
N ILE A 106 21.07 1.83 1.26
CA ILE A 106 21.97 2.68 0.50
C ILE A 106 21.33 3.09 -0.83
N GLN A 107 21.85 4.13 -1.44
CA GLN A 107 21.49 4.50 -2.80
C GLN A 107 22.15 3.55 -3.79
N VAL A 108 21.40 3.03 -4.75
CA VAL A 108 21.94 2.22 -5.86
C VAL A 108 22.68 3.12 -6.85
N THR A 109 23.66 2.54 -7.57
CA THR A 109 24.32 3.30 -8.63
C THR A 109 23.36 3.50 -9.82
N PRO A 110 23.52 4.59 -10.59
CA PRO A 110 22.69 4.83 -11.77
C PRO A 110 22.68 3.65 -12.75
N GLU A 111 23.80 2.98 -12.95
CA GLU A 111 23.95 1.85 -13.88
C GLU A 111 23.12 0.65 -13.41
N VAL A 112 23.16 0.30 -12.12
CA VAL A 112 22.37 -0.78 -11.54
C VAL A 112 20.88 -0.48 -11.69
N ARG A 113 20.49 0.76 -11.41
CA ARG A 113 19.09 1.17 -11.50
C ARG A 113 18.58 1.14 -12.94
N GLU A 114 19.39 1.64 -13.91
CA GLU A 114 19.02 1.64 -15.32
C GLU A 114 18.78 0.21 -15.84
N LEU A 115 19.61 -0.76 -15.44
CA LEU A 115 19.41 -2.15 -15.76
C LEU A 115 18.08 -2.69 -15.25
N VAL A 116 17.76 -2.49 -13.97
CA VAL A 116 16.50 -2.98 -13.36
C VAL A 116 15.27 -2.31 -13.97
N CYS A 117 15.32 -0.99 -14.22
CA CYS A 117 14.24 -0.26 -14.88
C CYS A 117 14.04 -0.69 -16.34
N GLY A 118 15.11 -1.09 -17.03
CA GLY A 118 15.09 -1.52 -18.42
C GLY A 118 14.55 -2.96 -18.60
N ASP A 119 14.93 -3.85 -17.71
CA ASP A 119 14.49 -5.25 -17.71
C ASP A 119 14.43 -5.79 -16.29
N LYS A 120 13.23 -6.15 -15.84
CA LYS A 120 13.00 -6.70 -14.49
C LYS A 120 13.75 -8.03 -14.24
N ALA A 121 14.09 -8.76 -15.27
CA ALA A 121 14.90 -9.98 -15.15
C ALA A 121 16.34 -9.70 -14.67
N GLU A 122 16.86 -8.49 -14.93
CA GLU A 122 18.18 -8.07 -14.46
C GLU A 122 18.28 -8.02 -12.93
N TRP A 123 17.16 -7.77 -12.24
CA TRP A 123 17.10 -7.80 -10.78
C TRP A 123 17.71 -9.08 -10.19
N LEU A 124 17.27 -10.25 -10.64
CA LEU A 124 17.77 -11.53 -10.14
C LEU A 124 19.25 -11.71 -10.44
N ARG A 125 19.70 -11.33 -11.63
CA ARG A 125 21.11 -11.40 -12.03
C ARG A 125 21.99 -10.53 -11.13
N LEU A 126 21.57 -9.29 -10.87
CA LEU A 126 22.29 -8.33 -10.00
C LEU A 126 22.38 -8.79 -8.54
N VAL A 127 21.37 -9.52 -8.07
CA VAL A 127 21.43 -10.14 -6.74
C VAL A 127 22.39 -11.34 -6.74
N GLN A 128 22.37 -12.15 -7.78
CA GLN A 128 23.25 -13.34 -7.89
C GLN A 128 24.73 -12.98 -8.05
N ASP A 129 25.05 -11.92 -8.77
CA ASP A 129 26.44 -11.45 -8.95
C ASP A 129 26.95 -10.56 -7.80
N GLY A 130 26.07 -10.24 -6.82
CA GLY A 130 26.42 -9.45 -5.65
C GLY A 130 26.44 -7.93 -5.89
N SER A 131 25.97 -7.45 -7.03
CA SER A 131 25.78 -6.02 -7.30
C SER A 131 24.68 -5.42 -6.42
N ILE A 132 23.66 -6.22 -6.11
CA ILE A 132 22.62 -5.94 -5.11
C ILE A 132 22.75 -7.00 -4.01
N LYS A 133 22.84 -6.55 -2.75
CA LYS A 133 23.05 -7.42 -1.60
C LYS A 133 21.80 -7.43 -0.74
N ILE A 134 21.17 -8.58 -0.62
CA ILE A 134 19.93 -8.74 0.15
C ILE A 134 20.14 -9.36 1.54
N GLU A 135 21.35 -9.73 1.87
CA GLU A 135 21.71 -10.29 3.17
C GLU A 135 21.42 -9.25 4.26
N MET A 136 21.02 -9.74 5.42
CA MET A 136 20.69 -8.90 6.60
C MET A 136 19.65 -7.80 6.33
N PHE A 137 18.89 -7.93 5.22
CA PHE A 137 17.79 -7.00 4.97
C PHE A 137 16.75 -7.12 6.06
N GLN A 138 16.43 -5.99 6.69
CA GLN A 138 15.42 -5.92 7.73
C GLN A 138 14.14 -5.36 7.13
N CYS A 139 13.13 -6.20 7.05
CA CYS A 139 11.78 -5.76 6.73
C CYS A 139 10.77 -6.53 7.58
N GLN A 140 9.68 -5.86 7.89
CA GLN A 140 8.59 -6.42 8.67
C GLN A 140 7.29 -6.25 7.91
N MET A 141 6.55 -7.32 7.71
CA MET A 141 5.17 -7.24 7.22
C MET A 141 4.31 -6.58 8.28
N VAL A 142 3.69 -5.45 7.96
CA VAL A 142 2.87 -4.65 8.90
C VAL A 142 1.40 -5.03 8.77
N THR A 143 0.88 -5.04 7.55
CA THR A 143 -0.51 -5.37 7.28
C THR A 143 -0.70 -5.66 5.79
N ASP A 144 -1.80 -6.31 5.44
CA ASP A 144 -2.28 -6.32 4.06
C ASP A 144 -3.66 -5.68 3.95
N ARG A 145 -3.96 -5.15 2.79
CA ARG A 145 -5.25 -4.56 2.47
C ARG A 145 -5.75 -5.13 1.14
N THR A 146 -6.98 -5.58 1.15
CA THR A 146 -7.64 -6.07 -0.06
C THR A 146 -8.73 -5.10 -0.47
N THR A 147 -8.77 -4.77 -1.76
CA THR A 147 -9.80 -3.91 -2.33
C THR A 147 -11.19 -4.48 -2.00
N PRO A 148 -12.15 -3.64 -1.61
CA PRO A 148 -13.50 -4.09 -1.32
C PRO A 148 -14.14 -4.85 -2.49
N PRO A 149 -15.03 -5.83 -2.21
CA PRO A 149 -15.57 -6.74 -3.22
C PRO A 149 -16.44 -6.08 -4.31
N PHE A 150 -16.86 -4.83 -4.09
CA PHE A 150 -17.61 -4.04 -5.08
C PHE A 150 -16.72 -3.37 -6.13
N SER A 151 -15.41 -3.41 -5.95
CA SER A 151 -14.48 -2.84 -6.93
C SER A 151 -14.38 -3.72 -8.17
N PRO A 152 -14.31 -3.12 -9.38
CA PRO A 152 -14.15 -3.87 -10.63
C PRO A 152 -12.78 -4.57 -10.73
N ARG A 153 -11.82 -4.16 -9.92
CA ARG A 153 -10.48 -4.77 -9.80
C ARG A 153 -10.16 -5.00 -8.34
N ILE A 154 -9.76 -6.21 -8.01
CA ILE A 154 -9.36 -6.57 -6.64
C ILE A 154 -7.84 -6.54 -6.56
N PHE A 155 -7.32 -5.71 -5.69
CA PHE A 155 -5.90 -5.65 -5.33
C PHE A 155 -5.73 -6.17 -3.91
N GLN A 156 -4.74 -7.02 -3.69
CA GLN A 156 -4.22 -7.35 -2.38
C GLN A 156 -2.84 -6.72 -2.26
N ASN A 157 -2.70 -5.68 -1.45
CA ASN A 157 -1.44 -4.98 -1.24
C ASN A 157 -0.86 -5.31 0.13
N TYR A 158 0.39 -5.77 0.15
CA TYR A 158 1.17 -6.05 1.35
C TYR A 158 2.03 -4.83 1.69
N PHE A 159 1.93 -4.36 2.93
CA PHE A 159 2.71 -3.22 3.42
C PHE A 159 3.84 -3.72 4.33
N PHE A 160 5.06 -3.39 3.95
CA PHE A 160 6.26 -3.75 4.70
C PHE A 160 6.93 -2.51 5.26
N HIS A 161 7.31 -2.57 6.53
CA HIS A 161 8.14 -1.55 7.15
C HIS A 161 9.62 -1.89 6.97
N VAL A 162 10.40 -0.89 6.56
CA VAL A 162 11.85 -0.96 6.39
C VAL A 162 12.48 0.21 7.15
N PRO A 163 13.09 -0.05 8.32
CA PRO A 163 13.73 0.99 9.10
C PRO A 163 15.08 1.37 8.47
N MET A 164 15.32 2.67 8.35
CA MET A 164 16.59 3.23 7.88
C MET A 164 17.44 3.83 9.02
N GLY A 165 16.95 3.78 10.27
CA GLY A 165 17.61 4.39 11.42
C GLY A 165 17.87 5.88 11.22
N LYS A 166 19.11 6.31 11.47
CA LYS A 166 19.57 7.71 11.26
C LYS A 166 20.13 7.96 9.85
N SER A 167 19.79 7.13 8.89
CA SER A 167 20.27 7.28 7.51
C SER A 167 19.85 8.64 6.92
N THR A 168 20.78 9.29 6.23
CA THR A 168 20.56 10.53 5.48
C THR A 168 20.39 10.27 3.99
N VAL A 169 20.34 8.99 3.57
CA VAL A 169 20.15 8.63 2.17
C VAL A 169 18.78 9.11 1.69
N SER A 170 18.78 9.78 0.55
CA SER A 170 17.56 10.33 -0.04
C SER A 170 17.10 9.50 -1.22
N PRO A 171 15.78 9.39 -1.45
CA PRO A 171 15.27 8.80 -2.67
C PRO A 171 15.69 9.61 -3.89
N SER A 172 15.71 8.95 -5.05
CA SER A 172 15.99 9.59 -6.34
C SER A 172 14.99 9.09 -7.38
N PHE A 173 14.78 9.87 -8.44
CA PHE A 173 13.88 9.48 -9.53
C PHE A 173 14.56 8.51 -10.48
N PRO A 174 13.81 7.56 -11.11
CA PRO A 174 14.34 6.65 -12.12
C PRO A 174 14.78 7.43 -13.39
N PRO A 175 15.68 6.85 -14.18
CA PRO A 175 15.95 7.38 -15.50
C PRO A 175 14.68 7.23 -16.37
N GLY A 176 14.28 8.31 -17.04
CA GLY A 176 13.11 8.33 -17.91
C GLY A 176 11.80 8.61 -17.19
N ARG A 177 10.76 7.77 -17.42
CA ARG A 177 9.44 7.98 -16.84
C ARG A 177 9.40 7.51 -15.39
N SER A 178 8.93 8.36 -14.50
CA SER A 178 8.68 8.06 -13.09
C SER A 178 7.18 8.01 -12.80
N GLU A 179 6.78 7.19 -11.84
CA GLU A 179 5.43 7.24 -11.28
C GLU A 179 5.27 8.35 -10.24
N PHE A 180 6.38 8.88 -9.73
CA PHE A 180 6.42 9.96 -8.75
C PHE A 180 7.17 11.18 -9.30
N ASP A 181 6.71 12.38 -8.94
CA ASP A 181 7.34 13.66 -9.26
C ASP A 181 7.89 14.40 -8.02
N ASP A 182 7.56 13.94 -6.82
CA ASP A 182 8.11 14.44 -5.56
C ASP A 182 8.22 13.32 -4.53
N PHE A 183 9.18 13.42 -3.62
CA PHE A 183 9.34 12.55 -2.45
C PHE A 183 9.48 13.40 -1.21
N LYS A 184 8.70 13.05 -0.15
CA LYS A 184 8.78 13.74 1.13
C LYS A 184 8.79 12.79 2.30
N TRP A 185 9.58 13.16 3.29
CA TRP A 185 9.56 12.56 4.60
C TRP A 185 8.55 13.29 5.48
N TRP A 186 7.68 12.56 6.12
CA TRP A 186 6.61 13.08 6.92
C TRP A 186 6.48 12.33 8.23
N ARG A 187 6.22 13.06 9.30
CA ARG A 187 5.68 12.44 10.51
C ARG A 187 4.25 11.97 10.24
N PRO A 188 3.84 10.77 10.70
CA PRO A 188 2.48 10.25 10.46
C PRO A 188 1.35 11.15 10.95
N ASP A 189 1.53 11.78 12.14
CA ASP A 189 0.56 12.74 12.70
C ASP A 189 0.39 13.99 11.82
N VAL A 190 1.50 14.55 11.31
CA VAL A 190 1.49 15.71 10.40
C VAL A 190 0.83 15.36 9.06
N LEU A 191 1.03 14.13 8.56
CA LEU A 191 0.36 13.66 7.33
C LEU A 191 -1.17 13.65 7.51
N ILE A 192 -1.66 13.08 8.61
CA ILE A 192 -3.11 13.03 8.91
C ILE A 192 -3.68 14.44 9.06
N GLU A 193 -3.00 15.33 9.80
CA GLU A 193 -3.44 16.74 9.93
C GLU A 193 -3.57 17.43 8.57
N LYS A 194 -2.59 17.27 7.68
CA LYS A 194 -2.63 17.87 6.33
C LYS A 194 -3.73 17.28 5.46
N TRP A 195 -3.95 15.98 5.55
CA TRP A 195 -5.03 15.31 4.84
C TRP A 195 -6.41 15.79 5.35
N GLU A 196 -6.62 15.85 6.65
CA GLU A 196 -7.85 16.36 7.27
C GLU A 196 -8.17 17.81 6.88
N ARG A 197 -7.13 18.61 6.64
CA ARG A 197 -7.27 20.00 6.13
C ARG A 197 -7.39 20.10 4.61
N ASN A 198 -7.53 18.98 3.89
CA ASN A 198 -7.57 18.92 2.41
C ASN A 198 -6.35 19.58 1.73
N GLN A 199 -5.18 19.58 2.38
CA GLN A 199 -3.94 20.12 1.81
C GLN A 199 -3.20 19.11 0.94
N ILE A 200 -3.44 17.81 1.17
CA ILE A 200 -2.88 16.71 0.41
C ILE A 200 -3.94 15.63 0.19
N ARG A 201 -3.73 14.81 -0.83
CA ARG A 201 -4.58 13.65 -1.11
C ARG A 201 -3.81 12.38 -0.83
N ILE A 202 -4.45 11.44 -0.14
CA ILE A 202 -3.87 10.13 0.20
C ILE A 202 -4.93 9.06 -0.13
N PRO A 203 -4.58 7.93 -0.77
CA PRO A 203 -5.54 6.86 -1.04
C PRO A 203 -6.16 6.29 0.25
N PRO A 204 -7.45 5.93 0.26
CA PRO A 204 -8.17 5.47 1.45
C PRO A 204 -7.44 4.40 2.27
N PRO A 205 -6.91 3.30 1.69
CA PRO A 205 -6.22 2.27 2.47
C PRO A 205 -4.93 2.78 3.14
N ILE A 206 -4.29 3.79 2.53
CA ILE A 206 -3.07 4.41 3.06
C ILE A 206 -3.41 5.41 4.19
N VAL A 207 -4.50 6.19 4.06
CA VAL A 207 -4.98 7.07 5.15
C VAL A 207 -5.21 6.27 6.43
N THR A 208 -5.96 5.16 6.33
CA THR A 208 -6.25 4.30 7.47
C THR A 208 -4.96 3.77 8.10
N LEU A 209 -4.03 3.28 7.28
CA LEU A 209 -2.75 2.76 7.78
C LEU A 209 -1.91 3.85 8.46
N ILE A 210 -1.81 5.05 7.89
CA ILE A 210 -1.06 6.17 8.50
C ILE A 210 -1.70 6.60 9.81
N ARG A 211 -3.04 6.62 9.90
CA ARG A 211 -3.77 6.92 11.14
C ARG A 211 -3.49 5.89 12.22
N ASP A 212 -3.49 4.59 11.87
CA ASP A 212 -3.15 3.50 12.78
C ASP A 212 -1.71 3.62 13.28
N LEU A 213 -0.76 3.97 12.40
CA LEU A 213 0.64 4.23 12.77
C LEU A 213 0.76 5.45 13.70
N ALA A 214 0.10 6.57 13.39
CA ALA A 214 0.12 7.79 14.20
C ALA A 214 -0.42 7.52 15.62
N ASN A 215 -1.55 6.82 15.72
CA ASN A 215 -2.14 6.41 17.00
C ASN A 215 -1.20 5.46 17.76
N GLY A 216 -0.65 4.47 17.07
CA GLY A 216 0.30 3.51 17.67
C GLY A 216 1.57 4.19 18.20
N ILE A 217 2.09 5.22 17.52
CA ILE A 217 3.21 6.04 17.99
C ILE A 217 2.79 6.85 19.22
N SER A 218 1.62 7.48 19.21
CA SER A 218 1.10 8.23 20.35
C SER A 218 0.98 7.35 21.59
N ASP A 219 0.50 6.12 21.43
CA ASP A 219 0.30 5.18 22.53
C ASP A 219 1.62 4.60 23.09
N ASN A 220 2.58 4.31 22.21
CA ASN A 220 3.78 3.54 22.53
C ASN A 220 5.09 4.32 22.42
N GLY A 221 5.05 5.54 21.87
CA GLY A 221 6.21 6.41 21.67
C GLY A 221 7.19 5.97 20.58
N ASP A 222 6.86 4.91 19.80
CA ASP A 222 7.78 4.28 18.85
C ASP A 222 7.05 3.70 17.64
N LEU A 223 7.56 4.02 16.44
CA LEU A 223 7.03 3.51 15.18
C LEU A 223 7.21 1.98 15.05
N LEU A 224 8.33 1.43 15.50
CA LEU A 224 8.57 -0.01 15.43
C LEU A 224 7.51 -0.77 16.23
N LYS A 225 7.20 -0.32 17.44
CA LYS A 225 6.15 -0.92 18.27
C LYS A 225 4.76 -0.76 17.65
N ALA A 226 4.49 0.36 16.98
CA ALA A 226 3.25 0.55 16.24
C ALA A 226 3.13 -0.46 15.09
N CYS A 227 4.20 -0.69 14.34
CA CYS A 227 4.26 -1.73 13.31
C CYS A 227 4.10 -3.14 13.88
N ASP A 228 4.75 -3.46 15.00
CA ASP A 228 4.61 -4.76 15.71
C ASP A 228 3.16 -5.03 16.11
N LYS A 229 2.49 -4.02 16.68
CA LYS A 229 1.09 -4.12 17.06
C LYS A 229 0.21 -4.42 15.85
N LEU A 230 0.36 -3.64 14.77
CA LEU A 230 -0.41 -3.83 13.54
C LEU A 230 -0.17 -5.18 12.88
N SER A 231 1.05 -5.72 12.94
CA SER A 231 1.38 -7.03 12.39
C SER A 231 0.75 -8.19 13.16
N SER A 232 0.51 -8.01 14.46
CA SER A 232 -0.09 -9.02 15.34
C SER A 232 -1.63 -8.96 15.39
N GLU A 233 -2.22 -7.84 14.99
CA GLU A 233 -3.67 -7.64 14.96
C GLU A 233 -4.18 -7.83 13.54
N PRO A 234 -5.10 -8.79 13.28
CA PRO A 234 -5.72 -8.88 11.97
C PRO A 234 -6.48 -7.59 11.69
N PRO A 235 -6.49 -7.11 10.42
CA PRO A 235 -7.30 -5.96 10.04
C PRO A 235 -8.75 -6.22 10.47
N SER A 236 -9.38 -5.26 11.15
CA SER A 236 -10.81 -5.35 11.42
C SER A 236 -11.55 -5.48 10.10
N GLY A 237 -12.53 -6.38 9.99
CA GLY A 237 -13.32 -6.57 8.77
C GLY A 237 -14.16 -5.36 8.39
N ASP A 238 -14.33 -4.42 9.32
CA ASP A 238 -15.08 -3.17 9.13
C ASP A 238 -14.14 -2.08 8.61
N HIS A 239 -13.93 -2.07 7.30
CA HIS A 239 -13.10 -1.07 6.67
C HIS A 239 -13.90 0.21 6.43
N ARG A 240 -13.56 1.27 7.14
CA ARG A 240 -13.93 2.62 6.75
C ARG A 240 -13.16 2.97 5.47
N ILE A 241 -13.91 3.26 4.42
CA ILE A 241 -13.33 3.75 3.16
C ILE A 241 -13.53 5.25 3.15
N GLU A 242 -12.56 5.96 3.67
CA GLU A 242 -12.59 7.42 3.75
C GLU A 242 -11.93 8.02 2.51
N PHE A 243 -12.74 8.51 1.57
CA PHE A 243 -12.25 9.08 0.29
C PHE A 243 -11.76 10.51 0.42
N ALA A 244 -12.35 11.26 1.35
CA ALA A 244 -11.97 12.60 1.73
C ALA A 244 -12.34 12.81 3.20
N PRO A 245 -11.78 13.79 3.88
CA PRO A 245 -12.13 14.09 5.26
C PRO A 245 -13.63 14.26 5.44
N GLY A 246 -14.22 13.50 6.37
CA GLY A 246 -15.66 13.52 6.64
C GLY A 246 -16.53 12.90 5.53
N VAL A 247 -15.96 12.14 4.61
CA VAL A 247 -16.72 11.39 3.58
C VAL A 247 -16.33 9.93 3.63
N GLU A 248 -17.16 9.12 4.27
CA GLU A 248 -16.97 7.69 4.40
C GLU A 248 -17.93 6.91 3.49
N ALA A 249 -17.45 5.83 2.86
CA ALA A 249 -18.28 4.91 2.10
C ALA A 249 -18.35 3.55 2.77
N PHE A 250 -19.55 3.00 2.81
CA PHE A 250 -19.85 1.68 3.35
C PHE A 250 -20.52 0.82 2.28
N PRO A 251 -19.99 -0.34 1.94
CA PRO A 251 -20.65 -1.27 1.05
C PRO A 251 -21.75 -2.01 1.80
N LEU A 252 -22.99 -1.60 1.63
CA LEU A 252 -24.16 -2.29 2.18
C LEU A 252 -24.63 -3.41 1.27
N ARG A 253 -24.88 -4.58 1.85
CA ARG A 253 -25.47 -5.70 1.11
C ARG A 253 -26.91 -5.39 0.74
N THR A 254 -27.21 -5.38 -0.55
CA THR A 254 -28.53 -5.03 -1.10
C THR A 254 -29.03 -6.09 -2.07
N GLU A 255 -30.33 -6.05 -2.37
CA GLU A 255 -30.93 -6.80 -3.48
C GLU A 255 -30.81 -5.99 -4.76
N THR A 256 -29.61 -5.96 -5.31
CA THR A 256 -29.32 -5.28 -6.59
C THR A 256 -29.20 -6.26 -7.74
N ILE A 257 -29.15 -5.75 -8.96
CA ILE A 257 -29.04 -6.58 -10.18
C ILE A 257 -27.66 -7.27 -10.19
N PRO A 258 -27.60 -8.62 -10.29
CA PRO A 258 -26.34 -9.32 -10.46
C PRO A 258 -25.50 -8.74 -11.62
N PRO A 259 -24.15 -8.70 -11.52
CA PRO A 259 -23.30 -9.34 -10.52
C PRO A 259 -23.13 -8.58 -9.20
N SER A 260 -23.64 -7.36 -9.09
CA SER A 260 -23.53 -6.59 -7.85
C SER A 260 -24.28 -7.25 -6.70
N THR A 261 -23.63 -7.26 -5.53
CA THR A 261 -24.20 -7.77 -4.28
C THR A 261 -24.29 -6.69 -3.21
N HIS A 262 -23.71 -5.52 -3.48
CA HIS A 262 -23.63 -4.40 -2.56
C HIS A 262 -23.94 -3.09 -3.28
N THR A 263 -24.48 -2.13 -2.52
CA THR A 263 -24.63 -0.72 -2.92
C THR A 263 -23.81 0.12 -1.96
N ASN A 264 -23.16 1.17 -2.46
CA ASN A 264 -22.41 2.07 -1.61
C ASN A 264 -23.37 3.00 -0.87
N CYS A 265 -23.28 3.00 0.46
CA CYS A 265 -23.83 4.01 1.32
C CYS A 265 -22.73 5.00 1.70
N TYR A 266 -23.04 6.28 1.74
CA TYR A 266 -22.08 7.31 2.16
C TYR A 266 -22.56 8.00 3.42
N ILE A 267 -21.64 8.24 4.35
CA ILE A 267 -21.83 9.10 5.50
C ILE A 267 -20.96 10.33 5.29
N ILE A 268 -21.61 11.51 5.31
CA ILE A 268 -20.95 12.80 5.09
C ILE A 268 -21.15 13.64 6.35
N GLY A 269 -20.07 14.03 7.02
CA GLY A 269 -20.08 14.80 8.26
C GLY A 269 -19.16 14.20 9.31
N GLU A 270 -19.36 14.59 10.58
CA GLU A 270 -18.57 14.11 11.71
C GLU A 270 -19.24 12.91 12.37
N LEU A 271 -18.48 11.82 12.57
CA LEU A 271 -18.93 10.66 13.34
C LEU A 271 -19.20 11.08 14.81
N GLY A 272 -20.44 10.86 15.27
CA GLY A 272 -20.90 11.32 16.59
C GLY A 272 -21.40 12.77 16.63
N GLY A 273 -21.34 13.48 15.49
CA GLY A 273 -21.92 14.80 15.28
C GLY A 273 -23.08 14.79 14.27
N GLU A 274 -23.31 15.90 13.61
CA GLU A 274 -24.28 15.99 12.52
C GLU A 274 -23.71 15.37 11.26
N CYS A 275 -24.46 14.43 10.67
CA CYS A 275 -24.08 13.78 9.41
C CYS A 275 -25.27 13.61 8.47
N VAL A 276 -24.98 13.47 7.20
CA VAL A 276 -25.94 13.14 6.15
C VAL A 276 -25.60 11.72 5.65
N VAL A 277 -26.62 10.86 5.60
CA VAL A 277 -26.49 9.51 5.06
C VAL A 277 -27.10 9.50 3.65
N VAL A 278 -26.34 9.01 2.67
CA VAL A 278 -26.75 8.92 1.28
C VAL A 278 -26.84 7.45 0.89
N ASP A 279 -27.95 7.07 0.26
CA ASP A 279 -28.29 5.72 -0.18
C ASP A 279 -28.18 4.64 0.92
N PRO A 280 -28.89 4.78 2.04
CA PRO A 280 -28.88 3.82 3.14
C PRO A 280 -29.69 2.54 2.79
N SER A 281 -29.46 1.99 1.60
CA SER A 281 -30.17 0.83 1.07
C SER A 281 -29.56 -0.45 1.63
N SER A 282 -30.19 -1.04 2.63
CA SER A 282 -29.77 -2.32 3.20
C SER A 282 -30.79 -3.41 2.95
N LYS A 283 -30.31 -4.66 2.79
CA LYS A 283 -31.16 -5.85 2.68
C LYS A 283 -31.83 -6.20 4.01
N THR A 284 -31.20 -5.88 5.11
CA THR A 284 -31.68 -6.18 6.47
C THR A 284 -31.56 -4.96 7.37
N PRO A 285 -32.49 -4.77 8.32
CA PRO A 285 -32.40 -3.67 9.29
C PRO A 285 -31.11 -3.68 10.11
N ASP A 286 -30.55 -4.86 10.36
CA ASP A 286 -29.33 -5.04 11.17
C ASP A 286 -28.04 -4.58 10.46
N SER A 287 -28.13 -4.25 9.18
CA SER A 287 -26.99 -3.74 8.39
C SER A 287 -27.03 -2.22 8.15
N LEU A 288 -27.96 -1.55 8.78
CA LEU A 288 -28.03 -0.09 8.88
C LEU A 288 -27.48 0.36 10.23
#